data_9f3cf259b348ee8605a8825c3a5408d5
#
_entry.id   9f3cf259b348ee8605a8825c3a5408d5
#
_cell.length_a   1.000
_cell.length_b   1.000
_cell.length_c   1.000
_cell.angle_alpha   90.00
_cell.angle_beta   90.00
_cell.angle_gamma   90.00
#
_symmetry.space_group_name_H-M   'P 1'
#
loop_
_entity.id
_entity.type
_entity.pdbx_description
1 polymer ?
#
loop_
_entity_poly.entity_id
_entity_poly.type
_entity_poly.pdbx_seq_one_letter_code
_entity_poly.pdbx_strand_id
1 'polypeptide(L)'
;MIPALRAASPTRRCARSTAGLLLVLALAGLAGCSTGPTAAGPVPGAAAPGSAGPVAPTGPAAPAPSTATAAQSAPAASASPAAPPPTLPYDQAVLSAATSVLKPAAGAAAAPPPKPQAIVIDPLIDGMTGMQSATTQATGQRLAQLIRTQYPQLALLPFSAASVASAPLVLIGTITGVNAQRQAAGAREAFRICFALADLKTGKLVSKGLAFAQGAGVDATPLAFYRDAPAFTDDPATLGYIRTCQGTKAGDPIHPLYVDRILVAAQVAEAIEAYDAGRYAQALSLYSSAQRSPAGDQFRVYNGLYLSHWKLGHRAQADAAFKQIVDHGLAQKRLAVKFLFRPGAVAFADAKLSAPYPGWISAIGSRASAAGACLEVVGHTSATGPEPLNERLSQLRAEHLKSLLETSAPLLAKRTIASGMGSRQMLVGNGRDDVSDALDRRVEFKVIGC
;
A
#
# COMPACT_ATOMS: atom_id res chain seq x y z
N MET A 1 -64.59 5.88 -13.25
CA MET A 1 -65.00 7.29 -13.38
C MET A 1 -63.74 8.12 -13.39
N ILE A 2 -63.44 8.64 -14.55
CA ILE A 2 -62.38 9.63 -14.89
C ILE A 2 -63.00 11.00 -14.63
N PRO A 3 -62.25 12.06 -14.28
CA PRO A 3 -61.65 12.81 -15.36
C PRO A 3 -60.22 13.31 -15.20
N ALA A 4 -59.57 13.43 -16.36
CA ALA A 4 -58.33 14.12 -16.67
C ALA A 4 -58.52 15.63 -16.56
N LEU A 5 -57.38 16.31 -16.21
CA LEU A 5 -57.23 17.72 -16.55
C LEU A 5 -55.77 18.01 -17.01
N ARG A 6 -55.75 18.69 -18.14
CA ARG A 6 -54.70 19.09 -19.10
C ARG A 6 -53.68 20.07 -18.52
N ALA A 7 -52.49 19.91 -19.00
CA ALA A 7 -51.45 20.82 -19.51
C ALA A 7 -51.59 22.36 -19.35
N ALA A 8 -50.47 22.99 -18.97
CA ALA A 8 -50.03 24.28 -19.51
C ALA A 8 -48.52 24.46 -19.32
N SER A 9 -47.82 24.54 -20.46
CA SER A 9 -46.51 25.20 -20.58
C SER A 9 -46.72 26.72 -20.73
N PRO A 10 -45.69 27.51 -20.39
CA PRO A 10 -45.35 28.57 -21.31
C PRO A 10 -43.87 28.69 -21.66
N THR A 11 -43.71 29.08 -22.87
CA THR A 11 -42.55 29.37 -23.69
C THR A 11 -41.80 30.64 -23.32
N ARG A 12 -40.46 30.56 -23.58
CA ARG A 12 -39.55 31.60 -24.11
C ARG A 12 -39.32 32.91 -23.37
N ARG A 13 -38.02 33.23 -23.16
CA ARG A 13 -37.37 34.38 -23.88
C ARG A 13 -35.86 34.31 -23.79
N CYS A 14 -35.22 34.38 -24.95
CA CYS A 14 -33.84 34.76 -25.20
C CYS A 14 -33.61 36.22 -24.78
N ALA A 15 -32.43 36.51 -24.21
CA ALA A 15 -31.80 37.80 -24.35
C ALA A 15 -30.29 37.58 -24.58
N ARG A 16 -29.90 37.92 -25.81
CA ARG A 16 -28.51 38.20 -26.21
C ARG A 16 -28.14 39.56 -25.66
N SER A 17 -26.92 39.73 -25.16
CA SER A 17 -26.23 40.99 -25.14
C SER A 17 -24.76 40.79 -25.45
N THR A 18 -24.32 41.49 -26.45
CA THR A 18 -23.03 41.56 -27.11
C THR A 18 -22.15 42.64 -26.48
N ALA A 19 -20.86 42.42 -26.66
CA ALA A 19 -19.78 43.38 -26.90
C ALA A 19 -19.09 44.07 -25.71
N GLY A 20 -17.76 43.99 -25.79
CA GLY A 20 -16.81 44.84 -25.04
C GLY A 20 -15.37 44.38 -25.18
N LEU A 21 -14.81 44.59 -26.36
CA LEU A 21 -13.41 44.50 -26.75
C LEU A 21 -12.63 45.65 -26.10
N LEU A 22 -11.52 45.42 -25.39
CA LEU A 22 -10.44 46.41 -25.27
C LEU A 22 -9.10 45.72 -25.05
N LEU A 23 -8.26 45.88 -26.03
CA LEU A 23 -6.87 45.60 -26.23
C LEU A 23 -6.04 46.70 -25.55
N VAL A 24 -5.07 46.38 -24.72
CA VAL A 24 -3.92 47.24 -24.47
C VAL A 24 -2.64 46.43 -24.46
N LEU A 25 -1.87 46.62 -25.51
CA LEU A 25 -0.44 46.33 -25.61
C LEU A 25 0.36 47.38 -24.77
N ALA A 26 1.36 46.94 -24.06
CA ALA A 26 2.55 47.77 -23.81
C ALA A 26 3.79 46.88 -23.78
N LEU A 27 4.63 47.14 -24.75
CA LEU A 27 6.01 46.69 -24.93
C LEU A 27 6.96 47.54 -24.06
N ALA A 28 8.14 47.03 -23.87
CA ALA A 28 9.48 47.59 -23.64
C ALA A 28 10.08 47.00 -22.37
N GLY A 29 11.30 46.50 -22.31
CA GLY A 29 12.41 46.50 -23.24
C GLY A 29 13.72 46.45 -22.47
N LEU A 30 14.66 45.66 -23.00
CA LEU A 30 16.11 45.85 -22.93
C LEU A 30 16.79 45.61 -21.55
N ALA A 31 17.72 44.77 -21.44
CA ALA A 31 19.00 44.50 -22.01
C ALA A 31 20.09 44.61 -20.91
N GLY A 32 21.07 43.77 -21.00
CA GLY A 32 22.38 44.01 -20.51
C GLY A 32 23.11 42.77 -20.00
N CYS A 33 23.78 42.01 -20.88
CA CYS A 33 25.21 41.81 -21.03
C CYS A 33 25.94 41.35 -19.79
N SER A 34 26.46 40.17 -19.85
CA SER A 34 27.80 39.67 -20.27
C SER A 34 28.80 39.71 -19.12
N THR A 35 29.45 38.65 -18.82
CA THR A 35 30.75 38.19 -19.28
C THR A 35 31.09 36.85 -18.61
N GLY A 36 31.54 35.89 -19.40
CA GLY A 36 32.35 34.78 -18.95
C GLY A 36 33.84 35.22 -18.98
N PRO A 37 34.82 34.35 -19.12
CA PRO A 37 35.15 33.12 -18.38
C PRO A 37 36.60 33.18 -17.86
N THR A 38 37.04 32.24 -17.01
CA THR A 38 38.46 31.80 -16.90
C THR A 38 38.49 30.47 -16.22
N ALA A 39 38.89 29.41 -16.87
CA ALA A 39 40.20 28.89 -17.20
C ALA A 39 40.91 28.21 -16.02
N ALA A 40 40.89 26.90 -16.11
CA ALA A 40 41.96 25.91 -16.30
C ALA A 40 42.95 25.67 -15.15
N GLY A 41 42.93 24.50 -14.63
CA GLY A 41 43.85 23.40 -14.49
C GLY A 41 45.10 23.62 -13.60
N PRO A 42 45.92 22.63 -13.31
CA PRO A 42 45.91 21.22 -13.75
C PRO A 42 46.14 20.19 -12.62
N VAL A 43 45.95 18.93 -12.97
CA VAL A 43 46.44 17.76 -12.25
C VAL A 43 47.94 17.56 -12.48
N PRO A 44 48.70 17.01 -11.51
CA PRO A 44 49.38 15.73 -11.75
C PRO A 44 49.35 14.86 -10.49
N GLY A 45 49.49 13.57 -10.47
CA GLY A 45 50.10 12.58 -11.31
C GLY A 45 50.18 11.31 -10.46
N ALA A 46 50.08 10.18 -11.11
CA ALA A 46 50.13 8.84 -10.60
C ALA A 46 51.47 8.43 -9.96
N ALA A 47 51.42 7.52 -8.99
CA ALA A 47 52.36 6.41 -8.87
C ALA A 47 51.91 5.37 -7.86
N ALA A 48 51.71 4.14 -8.31
CA ALA A 48 51.96 2.89 -7.60
C ALA A 48 53.30 2.33 -8.15
N PRO A 49 53.89 1.23 -7.66
CA PRO A 49 53.58 0.31 -6.55
C PRO A 49 54.81 -0.01 -5.67
N GLY A 50 54.60 -0.80 -4.60
CA GLY A 50 55.72 -1.36 -3.84
C GLY A 50 55.28 -2.44 -2.85
N SER A 51 55.49 -3.67 -3.26
CA SER A 51 55.46 -4.87 -2.45
C SER A 51 56.67 -4.97 -1.53
N ALA A 52 56.52 -5.44 -0.30
CA ALA A 52 57.44 -6.36 0.36
C ALA A 52 56.90 -6.85 1.71
N GLY A 53 57.05 -8.11 1.92
CA GLY A 53 56.58 -8.92 3.07
C GLY A 53 57.53 -8.89 4.26
N PRO A 54 57.60 -9.93 5.09
CA PRO A 54 57.41 -9.84 6.53
C PRO A 54 58.70 -9.93 7.35
N VAL A 55 58.68 -9.31 8.52
CA VAL A 55 59.71 -9.62 9.55
C VAL A 55 59.07 -9.58 10.93
N ALA A 56 59.13 -10.73 11.61
CA ALA A 56 59.05 -10.79 13.08
C ALA A 56 60.47 -10.54 13.65
N PRO A 57 60.59 -9.95 14.84
CA PRO A 57 61.23 -10.69 15.89
C PRO A 57 60.76 -10.42 17.34
N THR A 58 60.87 -11.49 18.10
CA THR A 58 61.37 -11.66 19.48
C THR A 58 60.94 -10.68 20.59
N GLY A 59 60.35 -11.29 21.61
CA GLY A 59 60.09 -10.71 22.92
C GLY A 59 61.36 -10.46 23.78
N PRO A 60 61.17 -9.96 25.00
CA PRO A 60 61.28 -10.87 26.14
C PRO A 60 60.42 -10.57 27.38
N ALA A 61 60.22 -11.65 28.17
CA ALA A 61 60.13 -11.77 29.60
C ALA A 61 59.01 -11.13 30.41
N ALA A 62 58.22 -12.00 30.98
CA ALA A 62 57.32 -11.82 32.12
C ALA A 62 57.99 -11.45 33.43
N PRO A 63 57.26 -10.89 34.39
CA PRO A 63 57.32 -11.38 35.77
C PRO A 63 55.99 -11.95 36.25
N ALA A 64 56.14 -12.95 37.09
CA ALA A 64 55.12 -13.82 37.69
C ALA A 64 54.44 -13.17 38.93
N PRO A 65 53.57 -13.85 39.67
CA PRO A 65 52.13 -13.53 39.75
C PRO A 65 51.76 -12.90 41.10
N SER A 66 50.78 -12.05 41.13
CA SER A 66 50.09 -11.67 42.38
C SER A 66 48.76 -12.41 42.43
N THR A 67 48.62 -13.22 43.41
CA THR A 67 47.41 -13.90 43.85
C THR A 67 46.37 -12.87 44.31
N ALA A 68 45.35 -12.67 43.49
CA ALA A 68 44.12 -12.01 43.90
C ALA A 68 43.00 -13.06 43.82
N THR A 69 42.41 -13.35 44.95
CA THR A 69 41.27 -14.23 45.15
C THR A 69 40.11 -13.82 44.27
N ALA A 70 39.83 -14.59 43.25
CA ALA A 70 38.66 -14.40 42.41
C ALA A 70 37.42 -14.87 43.16
N ALA A 71 36.55 -13.92 43.51
CA ALA A 71 35.16 -14.22 43.84
C ALA A 71 34.49 -14.80 42.58
N GLN A 72 34.11 -16.05 42.62
CA GLN A 72 33.33 -16.73 41.60
C GLN A 72 31.95 -16.08 41.56
N SER A 73 31.72 -15.19 40.56
CA SER A 73 30.38 -14.79 40.13
C SER A 73 29.73 -16.01 39.50
N ALA A 74 28.63 -16.46 40.09
CA ALA A 74 27.79 -17.50 39.52
C ALA A 74 27.40 -17.12 38.06
N PRO A 75 27.40 -18.06 37.10
CA PRO A 75 26.98 -17.78 35.77
C PRO A 75 25.49 -17.36 35.80
N ALA A 76 25.20 -16.16 35.29
CA ALA A 76 23.83 -15.72 35.02
C ALA A 76 23.17 -16.80 34.18
N ALA A 77 22.10 -17.39 34.69
CA ALA A 77 21.29 -18.34 33.96
C ALA A 77 20.87 -17.69 32.62
N SER A 78 21.40 -18.22 31.53
CA SER A 78 20.96 -17.87 30.19
C SER A 78 19.48 -18.20 30.10
N ALA A 79 18.62 -17.18 30.07
CA ALA A 79 17.21 -17.37 29.84
C ALA A 79 17.07 -18.13 28.51
N SER A 80 16.58 -19.36 28.55
CA SER A 80 16.19 -20.09 27.34
C SER A 80 15.31 -19.19 26.46
N PRO A 81 15.54 -19.11 25.15
CA PRO A 81 14.70 -18.36 24.28
C PRO A 81 13.26 -18.84 24.46
N ALA A 82 12.34 -17.91 24.76
CA ALA A 82 10.93 -18.23 24.98
C ALA A 82 10.42 -18.98 23.76
N ALA A 83 9.72 -20.08 23.95
CA ALA A 83 9.10 -20.84 22.88
C ALA A 83 8.24 -19.90 22.02
N PRO A 84 8.27 -20.05 20.69
CA PRO A 84 7.48 -19.20 19.81
C PRO A 84 5.99 -19.32 20.17
N PRO A 85 5.20 -18.22 20.13
CA PRO A 85 3.79 -18.25 20.48
C PRO A 85 3.03 -19.28 19.63
N PRO A 86 2.03 -20.00 20.19
CA PRO A 86 1.33 -21.06 19.46
C PRO A 86 0.54 -20.50 18.27
N THR A 87 0.34 -21.33 17.23
CA THR A 87 -0.59 -21.06 16.15
C THR A 87 -1.97 -21.56 16.55
N LEU A 88 -2.95 -20.65 16.62
CA LEU A 88 -4.31 -20.92 17.12
C LEU A 88 -5.32 -21.03 15.97
N PRO A 89 -6.49 -21.63 16.17
CA PRO A 89 -7.62 -21.42 15.27
C PRO A 89 -7.89 -19.92 15.06
N TYR A 90 -8.30 -19.53 13.84
CA TYR A 90 -8.37 -18.12 13.46
C TYR A 90 -9.12 -17.23 14.47
N ASP A 91 -10.31 -17.67 14.88
CA ASP A 91 -11.16 -16.94 15.82
C ASP A 91 -10.52 -16.75 17.20
N GLN A 92 -9.82 -17.76 17.68
CA GLN A 92 -9.11 -17.70 18.97
C GLN A 92 -7.91 -16.75 18.88
N ALA A 93 -7.18 -16.76 17.75
CA ALA A 93 -6.06 -15.86 17.52
C ALA A 93 -6.53 -14.39 17.47
N VAL A 94 -7.65 -14.11 16.78
CA VAL A 94 -8.26 -12.76 16.75
C VAL A 94 -8.65 -12.32 18.16
N LEU A 95 -9.34 -13.17 18.91
CA LEU A 95 -9.77 -12.85 20.29
C LEU A 95 -8.58 -12.61 21.22
N SER A 96 -7.54 -13.44 21.14
CA SER A 96 -6.30 -13.29 21.91
C SER A 96 -5.60 -11.97 21.63
N ALA A 97 -5.41 -11.63 20.35
CA ALA A 97 -4.81 -10.35 19.94
C ALA A 97 -5.67 -9.15 20.35
N ALA A 98 -7.00 -9.25 20.18
CA ALA A 98 -7.95 -8.21 20.56
C ALA A 98 -7.96 -7.95 22.06
N THR A 99 -7.98 -9.00 22.87
CA THR A 99 -7.92 -8.86 24.33
C THR A 99 -6.61 -8.22 24.77
N SER A 100 -5.48 -8.61 24.17
CA SER A 100 -4.16 -8.03 24.49
C SER A 100 -4.08 -6.55 24.18
N VAL A 101 -4.70 -6.10 23.09
CA VAL A 101 -4.66 -4.69 22.66
C VAL A 101 -5.70 -3.82 23.37
N LEU A 102 -6.88 -4.36 23.71
CA LEU A 102 -7.97 -3.56 24.31
C LEU A 102 -7.90 -3.51 25.84
N LYS A 103 -7.44 -4.57 26.52
CA LYS A 103 -7.40 -4.64 27.98
C LYS A 103 -6.61 -3.49 28.64
N PRO A 104 -5.42 -3.07 28.16
CA PRO A 104 -4.69 -1.94 28.75
C PRO A 104 -5.43 -0.61 28.63
N ALA A 105 -6.15 -0.37 27.52
CA ALA A 105 -6.93 0.84 27.31
C ALA A 105 -8.21 0.87 28.14
N ALA A 106 -8.71 -0.31 28.50
CA ALA A 106 -9.86 -0.42 29.39
C ALA A 106 -9.56 -0.01 30.82
N GLY A 107 -8.27 0.13 31.16
CA GLY A 107 -7.79 0.61 32.45
C GLY A 107 -7.85 -0.44 33.55
N ALA A 108 -6.85 -0.41 34.46
CA ALA A 108 -6.90 -1.05 35.75
C ALA A 108 -7.79 -0.25 36.76
N ALA A 109 -8.62 0.67 36.25
CA ALA A 109 -9.42 1.56 37.08
C ALA A 109 -10.54 0.79 37.80
N ALA A 110 -10.54 0.88 39.11
CA ALA A 110 -11.58 0.31 39.97
C ALA A 110 -12.99 0.89 39.73
N ALA A 111 -13.09 1.97 38.92
CA ALA A 111 -14.35 2.58 38.48
C ALA A 111 -14.25 3.00 37.01
N PRO A 112 -15.34 2.87 36.23
CA PRO A 112 -15.37 3.36 34.86
C PRO A 112 -15.14 4.89 34.85
N PRO A 113 -14.44 5.42 33.83
CA PRO A 113 -14.26 6.86 33.69
C PRO A 113 -15.64 7.54 33.57
N PRO A 114 -15.78 8.78 34.04
CA PRO A 114 -17.06 9.50 34.03
C PRO A 114 -17.59 9.74 32.59
N LYS A 115 -16.74 9.60 31.58
CA LYS A 115 -17.09 9.66 30.16
C LYS A 115 -16.31 8.62 29.37
N PRO A 116 -16.98 7.80 28.53
CA PRO A 116 -16.29 6.82 27.69
C PRO A 116 -15.25 7.49 26.77
N GLN A 117 -14.10 6.83 26.59
CA GLN A 117 -13.06 7.31 25.70
C GLN A 117 -13.41 6.98 24.25
N ALA A 118 -13.34 7.97 23.36
CA ALA A 118 -13.60 7.77 21.95
C ALA A 118 -12.54 6.85 21.32
N ILE A 119 -12.99 5.88 20.55
CA ILE A 119 -12.16 4.99 19.77
C ILE A 119 -12.75 4.84 18.35
N VAL A 120 -11.87 4.77 17.35
CA VAL A 120 -12.21 4.41 15.95
C VAL A 120 -11.42 3.17 15.55
N ILE A 121 -11.93 2.41 14.58
CA ILE A 121 -11.20 1.32 13.93
C ILE A 121 -10.88 1.78 12.52
N ASP A 122 -9.60 2.00 12.21
CA ASP A 122 -9.13 2.16 10.84
C ASP A 122 -9.24 0.78 10.14
N PRO A 123 -9.86 0.68 8.95
CA PRO A 123 -10.06 -0.60 8.29
C PRO A 123 -8.81 -1.46 8.25
N LEU A 124 -8.97 -2.73 8.67
CA LEU A 124 -7.86 -3.68 8.71
C LEU A 124 -7.40 -4.04 7.30
N ILE A 125 -6.11 -4.26 7.12
CA ILE A 125 -5.51 -4.56 5.81
C ILE A 125 -4.62 -5.80 5.86
N ASP A 126 -4.36 -6.38 4.69
CA ASP A 126 -3.28 -7.33 4.51
C ASP A 126 -1.93 -6.62 4.69
N GLY A 127 -1.08 -7.19 5.54
CA GLY A 127 0.18 -6.54 5.93
C GLY A 127 1.30 -6.61 4.90
N MET A 128 1.05 -7.21 3.73
CA MET A 128 1.98 -7.22 2.59
C MET A 128 1.50 -6.30 1.47
N THR A 129 0.21 -6.37 1.15
CA THR A 129 -0.38 -5.72 -0.02
C THR A 129 -1.08 -4.40 0.30
N GLY A 130 -1.39 -4.15 1.58
CA GLY A 130 -2.19 -3.00 1.99
C GLY A 130 -3.66 -3.08 1.57
N MET A 131 -4.11 -4.21 1.03
CA MET A 131 -5.48 -4.39 0.56
C MET A 131 -6.40 -4.87 1.68
N GLN A 132 -7.68 -4.56 1.56
CA GLN A 132 -8.72 -5.19 2.35
C GLN A 132 -9.25 -6.44 1.64
N SER A 133 -9.55 -7.46 2.43
CA SER A 133 -10.16 -8.72 1.99
C SER A 133 -11.43 -9.02 2.79
N ALA A 134 -12.17 -10.05 2.39
CA ALA A 134 -13.33 -10.53 3.14
C ALA A 134 -12.96 -10.82 4.62
N THR A 135 -11.79 -11.44 4.86
CA THR A 135 -11.32 -11.71 6.23
C THR A 135 -10.98 -10.45 7.01
N THR A 136 -10.28 -9.47 6.42
CA THR A 136 -9.95 -8.23 7.13
C THR A 136 -11.19 -7.44 7.49
N GLN A 137 -12.19 -7.40 6.59
CA GLN A 137 -13.48 -6.75 6.83
C GLN A 137 -14.27 -7.45 7.95
N ALA A 138 -14.42 -8.78 7.88
CA ALA A 138 -15.11 -9.55 8.91
C ALA A 138 -14.44 -9.42 10.29
N THR A 139 -13.09 -9.37 10.31
CA THR A 139 -12.34 -9.18 11.56
C THR A 139 -12.57 -7.79 12.14
N GLY A 140 -12.60 -6.73 11.31
CA GLY A 140 -12.95 -5.38 11.75
C GLY A 140 -14.34 -5.28 12.35
N GLN A 141 -15.34 -5.93 11.72
CA GLN A 141 -16.70 -6.02 12.25
C GLN A 141 -16.76 -6.75 13.60
N ARG A 142 -16.01 -7.84 13.74
CA ARG A 142 -15.91 -8.58 14.99
C ARG A 142 -15.26 -7.77 16.12
N LEU A 143 -14.20 -7.02 15.82
CA LEU A 143 -13.58 -6.08 16.77
C LEU A 143 -14.58 -5.00 17.19
N ALA A 144 -15.33 -4.44 16.25
CA ALA A 144 -16.37 -3.45 16.55
C ALA A 144 -17.44 -4.01 17.49
N GLN A 145 -17.89 -5.24 17.24
CA GLN A 145 -18.84 -5.93 18.13
C GLN A 145 -18.24 -6.18 19.51
N LEU A 146 -17.00 -6.68 19.58
CA LEU A 146 -16.31 -6.92 20.84
C LEU A 146 -16.19 -5.65 21.68
N ILE A 147 -15.79 -4.53 21.07
CA ILE A 147 -15.70 -3.23 21.76
C ILE A 147 -17.07 -2.84 22.34
N ARG A 148 -18.13 -2.90 21.55
CA ARG A 148 -19.48 -2.49 22.01
C ARG A 148 -20.03 -3.36 23.13
N THR A 149 -19.68 -4.66 23.14
CA THR A 149 -20.27 -5.62 24.11
C THR A 149 -19.44 -5.80 25.37
N GLN A 150 -18.10 -5.68 25.28
CA GLN A 150 -17.19 -6.04 26.39
C GLN A 150 -16.39 -4.86 26.94
N TYR A 151 -16.37 -3.69 26.25
CA TYR A 151 -15.58 -2.53 26.63
C TYR A 151 -16.43 -1.26 26.70
N PRO A 152 -17.43 -1.17 27.62
CA PRO A 152 -18.37 -0.02 27.69
C PRO A 152 -17.67 1.32 28.01
N GLN A 153 -16.45 1.30 28.52
CA GLN A 153 -15.61 2.48 28.73
C GLN A 153 -15.03 3.04 27.43
N LEU A 154 -15.19 2.36 26.29
CA LEU A 154 -14.76 2.80 24.97
C LEU A 154 -16.00 3.16 24.13
N ALA A 155 -16.11 4.39 23.66
CA ALA A 155 -17.16 4.83 22.75
C ALA A 155 -16.69 4.64 21.29
N LEU A 156 -17.14 3.58 20.64
CA LEU A 156 -16.78 3.30 19.24
C LEU A 156 -17.50 4.27 18.30
N LEU A 157 -16.73 5.11 17.62
CA LEU A 157 -17.16 6.04 16.57
C LEU A 157 -16.86 5.49 15.18
N PRO A 158 -17.56 5.94 14.13
CA PRO A 158 -17.18 5.65 12.74
C PRO A 158 -15.76 6.16 12.43
N PHE A 159 -15.02 5.46 11.59
CA PHE A 159 -13.74 5.94 11.07
C PHE A 159 -14.01 6.97 9.98
N SER A 160 -14.14 8.22 10.37
CA SER A 160 -14.42 9.37 9.50
C SER A 160 -13.48 10.52 9.80
N ALA A 161 -13.31 11.44 8.86
CA ALA A 161 -12.49 12.62 9.07
C ALA A 161 -12.95 13.44 10.29
N ALA A 162 -14.26 13.54 10.52
CA ALA A 162 -14.83 14.24 11.67
C ALA A 162 -14.49 13.56 13.00
N SER A 163 -14.58 12.23 13.08
CA SER A 163 -14.22 11.45 14.27
C SER A 163 -12.73 11.55 14.56
N VAL A 164 -11.89 11.37 13.53
CA VAL A 164 -10.42 11.43 13.65
C VAL A 164 -9.95 12.82 14.10
N ALA A 165 -10.59 13.90 13.63
CA ALA A 165 -10.26 15.26 14.03
C ALA A 165 -10.44 15.52 15.53
N SER A 166 -11.25 14.72 16.24
CA SER A 166 -11.39 14.78 17.70
C SER A 166 -10.24 14.10 18.47
N ALA A 167 -9.23 13.61 17.77
CA ALA A 167 -8.08 12.89 18.29
C ALA A 167 -8.45 11.73 19.22
N PRO A 168 -9.21 10.72 18.74
CA PRO A 168 -9.60 9.55 19.50
C PRO A 168 -8.42 8.56 19.66
N LEU A 169 -8.67 7.45 20.36
CA LEU A 169 -7.89 6.24 20.15
C LEU A 169 -8.16 5.67 18.75
N VAL A 170 -7.13 5.19 18.08
CA VAL A 170 -7.24 4.53 16.78
C VAL A 170 -6.73 3.10 16.89
N LEU A 171 -7.61 2.14 16.62
CA LEU A 171 -7.25 0.74 16.49
C LEU A 171 -6.92 0.46 15.03
N ILE A 172 -5.70 0.04 14.77
CA ILE A 172 -5.21 -0.42 13.47
C ILE A 172 -4.87 -1.91 13.53
N GLY A 173 -4.88 -2.58 12.39
CA GLY A 173 -4.51 -3.99 12.38
C GLY A 173 -4.13 -4.53 11.01
N THR A 174 -3.20 -5.48 11.03
CA THR A 174 -2.76 -6.21 9.84
C THR A 174 -2.95 -7.71 10.02
N ILE A 175 -3.36 -8.37 8.93
CA ILE A 175 -3.39 -9.83 8.81
C ILE A 175 -2.39 -10.19 7.71
N THR A 176 -1.30 -10.87 8.07
CA THR A 176 -0.18 -11.13 7.16
C THR A 176 0.07 -12.62 7.04
N GLY A 177 0.03 -13.16 5.82
CA GLY A 177 0.45 -14.54 5.56
C GLY A 177 1.94 -14.70 5.88
N VAL A 178 2.30 -15.78 6.59
CA VAL A 178 3.67 -16.09 6.99
C VAL A 178 4.01 -17.56 6.75
N ASN A 179 5.29 -17.84 6.47
CA ASN A 179 5.82 -19.19 6.34
C ASN A 179 6.05 -19.87 7.71
N ALA A 180 6.59 -21.09 7.72
CA ALA A 180 6.94 -21.85 8.93
C ALA A 180 7.88 -21.07 9.87
N GLN A 181 8.76 -20.25 9.31
CA GLN A 181 9.70 -19.39 10.07
C GLN A 181 9.06 -18.06 10.49
N ARG A 182 7.74 -17.89 10.27
CA ARG A 182 6.94 -16.68 10.57
C ARG A 182 7.39 -15.42 9.82
N GLN A 183 8.02 -15.60 8.70
CA GLN A 183 8.41 -14.54 7.78
C GLN A 183 7.31 -14.32 6.74
N ALA A 184 7.11 -13.08 6.32
CA ALA A 184 6.17 -12.70 5.26
C ALA A 184 6.76 -12.99 3.87
N ALA A 185 7.25 -14.21 3.64
CA ALA A 185 7.88 -14.65 2.40
C ALA A 185 7.66 -16.16 2.20
N GLY A 186 7.63 -16.62 0.95
CA GLY A 186 7.47 -18.02 0.61
C GLY A 186 6.05 -18.56 0.82
N ALA A 187 5.94 -19.87 0.99
CA ALA A 187 4.65 -20.53 1.21
C ALA A 187 3.97 -20.06 2.50
N ARG A 188 2.67 -19.81 2.42
CA ARG A 188 1.88 -19.33 3.56
C ARG A 188 1.35 -20.52 4.37
N GLU A 189 1.86 -20.68 5.57
CA GLU A 189 1.48 -21.77 6.48
C GLU A 189 0.61 -21.28 7.64
N ALA A 190 0.73 -20.00 7.97
CA ALA A 190 -0.04 -19.37 9.03
C ALA A 190 -0.29 -17.89 8.70
N PHE A 191 -1.10 -17.24 9.53
CA PHE A 191 -1.32 -15.80 9.47
C PHE A 191 -0.91 -15.13 10.78
N ARG A 192 -0.10 -14.08 10.67
CA ARG A 192 0.22 -13.19 11.76
C ARG A 192 -0.85 -12.11 11.86
N ILE A 193 -1.55 -12.05 12.98
CA ILE A 193 -2.51 -11.01 13.33
C ILE A 193 -1.79 -10.01 14.23
N CYS A 194 -1.73 -8.77 13.82
CA CYS A 194 -1.19 -7.67 14.60
C CYS A 194 -2.27 -6.62 14.78
N PHE A 195 -2.59 -6.26 16.02
CA PHE A 195 -3.39 -5.09 16.37
C PHE A 195 -2.53 -4.10 17.16
N ALA A 196 -2.72 -2.81 16.91
CA ALA A 196 -2.09 -1.76 17.66
C ALA A 196 -3.13 -0.67 17.97
N LEU A 197 -3.11 -0.20 19.21
CA LEU A 197 -3.94 0.91 19.66
C LEU A 197 -3.07 2.15 19.78
N ALA A 198 -3.38 3.16 19.02
CA ALA A 198 -2.68 4.43 18.96
C ALA A 198 -3.53 5.53 19.61
N ASP A 199 -2.90 6.41 20.37
CA ASP A 199 -3.53 7.61 20.91
C ASP A 199 -3.08 8.83 20.09
N LEU A 200 -4.01 9.42 19.35
CA LEU A 200 -3.72 10.59 18.50
C LEU A 200 -3.41 11.85 19.31
N LYS A 201 -3.79 11.93 20.58
CA LYS A 201 -3.46 13.07 21.44
C LYS A 201 -2.01 13.09 21.84
N THR A 202 -1.47 11.91 22.16
CA THR A 202 -0.08 11.77 22.61
C THR A 202 0.88 11.42 21.48
N GLY A 203 0.36 11.00 20.32
CA GLY A 203 1.16 10.53 19.19
C GLY A 203 1.87 9.19 19.47
N LYS A 204 1.40 8.38 20.44
CA LYS A 204 2.07 7.16 20.88
C LYS A 204 1.13 5.94 20.82
N LEU A 205 1.76 4.77 20.74
CA LEU A 205 1.05 3.50 20.87
C LEU A 205 0.75 3.22 22.35
N VAL A 206 -0.52 2.95 22.64
CA VAL A 206 -0.99 2.59 24.00
C VAL A 206 -0.73 1.13 24.27
N SER A 207 -1.03 0.27 23.30
CA SER A 207 -0.94 -1.18 23.47
C SER A 207 -0.85 -1.90 22.15
N LYS A 208 -0.48 -3.18 22.21
CA LYS A 208 -0.42 -4.08 21.05
C LYS A 208 -0.95 -5.46 21.37
N GLY A 209 -1.51 -6.11 20.34
CA GLY A 209 -1.88 -7.51 20.38
C GLY A 209 -1.27 -8.25 19.18
N LEU A 210 -0.62 -9.38 19.45
CA LEU A 210 -0.01 -10.23 18.43
C LEU A 210 -0.46 -11.68 18.65
N ALA A 211 -0.93 -12.33 17.59
CA ALA A 211 -1.23 -13.74 17.58
C ALA A 211 -0.92 -14.37 16.23
N PHE A 212 -0.80 -15.70 16.21
CA PHE A 212 -0.64 -16.46 14.97
C PHE A 212 -1.84 -17.38 14.79
N ALA A 213 -2.42 -17.33 13.58
CA ALA A 213 -3.63 -18.06 13.23
C ALA A 213 -3.35 -19.13 12.16
N GLN A 214 -4.09 -20.23 12.23
CA GLN A 214 -4.17 -21.22 11.15
C GLN A 214 -4.81 -20.58 9.91
N GLY A 215 -4.53 -21.14 8.72
CA GLY A 215 -5.11 -20.67 7.46
C GLY A 215 -6.59 -21.04 7.28
N ALA A 216 -7.09 -22.00 8.03
CA ALA A 216 -8.51 -22.37 8.00
C ALA A 216 -9.39 -21.19 8.43
N GLY A 217 -10.42 -20.85 7.63
CA GLY A 217 -11.32 -19.73 7.87
C GLY A 217 -10.81 -18.36 7.36
N VAL A 218 -9.65 -18.31 6.72
CA VAL A 218 -9.15 -17.09 6.08
C VAL A 218 -9.60 -17.04 4.63
N ASP A 219 -10.41 -16.04 4.30
CA ASP A 219 -10.79 -15.68 2.94
C ASP A 219 -10.00 -14.42 2.51
N ALA A 220 -8.97 -14.63 1.70
CA ALA A 220 -8.10 -13.57 1.21
C ALA A 220 -8.67 -12.85 -0.03
N THR A 221 -9.92 -13.15 -0.45
CA THR A 221 -10.57 -12.49 -1.59
C THR A 221 -10.61 -10.98 -1.38
N PRO A 222 -10.00 -10.18 -2.25
CA PRO A 222 -9.99 -8.73 -2.12
C PRO A 222 -11.40 -8.14 -2.25
N LEU A 223 -11.71 -7.09 -1.48
CA LEU A 223 -12.93 -6.31 -1.66
C LEU A 223 -12.99 -5.70 -3.05
N ALA A 224 -14.19 -5.31 -3.50
CA ALA A 224 -14.44 -4.89 -4.88
C ALA A 224 -13.50 -3.75 -5.33
N PHE A 225 -13.29 -2.74 -4.49
CA PHE A 225 -12.35 -1.67 -4.80
C PHE A 225 -10.95 -2.19 -5.12
N TYR A 226 -10.37 -3.04 -4.27
CA TYR A 226 -8.99 -3.54 -4.44
C TYR A 226 -8.86 -4.55 -5.58
N ARG A 227 -9.90 -5.33 -5.82
CA ARG A 227 -9.97 -6.26 -6.95
C ARG A 227 -9.99 -5.51 -8.27
N ASP A 228 -10.84 -4.50 -8.38
CA ASP A 228 -11.10 -3.74 -9.60
C ASP A 228 -10.01 -2.67 -9.86
N ALA A 229 -9.25 -2.25 -8.84
CA ALA A 229 -8.22 -1.22 -8.93
C ALA A 229 -7.13 -1.57 -9.96
N PRO A 230 -6.79 -0.65 -10.86
CA PRO A 230 -5.75 -0.89 -11.87
C PRO A 230 -4.34 -0.97 -11.28
N ALA A 231 -4.08 -0.30 -10.16
CA ALA A 231 -2.78 -0.32 -9.50
C ALA A 231 -2.86 -0.82 -8.06
N PHE A 232 -1.76 -1.39 -7.56
CA PHE A 232 -1.63 -1.73 -6.15
C PHE A 232 -1.61 -0.47 -5.27
N THR A 233 -1.94 -0.64 -3.99
CA THR A 233 -2.10 0.48 -3.03
C THR A 233 -0.97 0.58 -2.02
N ASP A 234 0.18 0.01 -2.32
CA ASP A 234 1.36 -0.03 -1.46
C ASP A 234 2.17 1.28 -1.49
N ASP A 235 1.47 2.39 -1.33
CA ASP A 235 2.02 3.74 -1.24
C ASP A 235 2.59 4.06 0.17
N PRO A 236 3.28 5.20 0.34
CA PRO A 236 3.84 5.60 1.64
C PRO A 236 2.81 5.67 2.78
N ALA A 237 1.54 5.98 2.49
CA ALA A 237 0.48 6.02 3.50
C ALA A 237 0.18 4.62 4.03
N THR A 238 0.03 3.65 3.14
CA THR A 238 -0.16 2.23 3.46
C THR A 238 1.05 1.67 4.22
N LEU A 239 2.27 2.01 3.80
CA LEU A 239 3.49 1.61 4.52
C LEU A 239 3.54 2.21 5.93
N GLY A 240 3.13 3.45 6.12
CA GLY A 240 3.03 4.10 7.43
C GLY A 240 2.07 3.35 8.36
N TYR A 241 0.91 2.95 7.86
CA TYR A 241 -0.05 2.10 8.59
C TYR A 241 0.58 0.76 9.00
N ILE A 242 1.14 0.04 8.03
CA ILE A 242 1.76 -1.28 8.28
C ILE A 242 2.88 -1.17 9.31
N ARG A 243 3.78 -0.20 9.18
CA ARG A 243 4.90 0.02 10.11
C ARG A 243 4.44 0.43 11.50
N THR A 244 3.32 1.14 11.64
CA THR A 244 2.73 1.45 12.94
C THR A 244 2.26 0.18 13.65
N CYS A 245 1.72 -0.80 12.90
CA CYS A 245 1.34 -2.09 13.48
C CYS A 245 2.53 -3.04 13.65
N GLN A 246 3.42 -3.11 12.66
CA GLN A 246 4.54 -4.06 12.64
C GLN A 246 5.86 -3.37 13.01
N GLY A 247 6.68 -4.01 13.86
CA GLY A 247 7.99 -3.49 14.25
C GLY A 247 7.98 -2.45 15.36
N THR A 248 6.83 -2.20 16.01
CA THR A 248 6.67 -1.27 17.13
C THR A 248 6.25 -1.99 18.42
N LYS A 249 6.32 -1.31 19.54
CA LYS A 249 5.84 -1.75 20.88
C LYS A 249 5.02 -0.63 21.55
N ALA A 250 4.33 -0.94 22.63
CA ALA A 250 3.66 0.07 23.44
C ALA A 250 4.64 1.15 23.91
N GLY A 251 4.22 2.41 23.85
CA GLY A 251 5.04 3.59 24.15
C GLY A 251 5.80 4.17 22.97
N ASP A 252 6.01 3.41 21.89
CA ASP A 252 6.65 3.91 20.68
C ASP A 252 5.80 4.99 19.98
N PRO A 253 6.42 5.92 19.26
CA PRO A 253 5.67 6.90 18.46
C PRO A 253 4.89 6.22 17.33
N ILE A 254 3.73 6.77 17.00
CA ILE A 254 3.00 6.43 15.77
C ILE A 254 3.88 6.80 14.58
N HIS A 255 3.88 5.99 13.53
CA HIS A 255 4.69 6.29 12.34
C HIS A 255 4.28 7.63 11.71
N PRO A 256 5.21 8.58 11.47
CA PRO A 256 4.88 9.93 11.00
C PRO A 256 4.01 9.94 9.74
N LEU A 257 4.35 9.13 8.72
CA LEU A 257 3.57 9.04 7.48
C LEU A 257 2.12 8.57 7.72
N TYR A 258 1.83 7.86 8.81
CA TYR A 258 0.47 7.50 9.16
C TYR A 258 -0.27 8.68 9.79
N VAL A 259 0.34 9.33 10.77
CA VAL A 259 -0.27 10.50 11.45
C VAL A 259 -0.58 11.62 10.47
N ASP A 260 0.39 11.97 9.61
CA ASP A 260 0.25 13.07 8.64
C ASP A 260 -0.88 12.84 7.62
N ARG A 261 -1.31 11.59 7.45
CA ARG A 261 -2.27 11.19 6.41
C ARG A 261 -3.59 10.63 6.92
N ILE A 262 -3.76 10.50 8.24
CA ILE A 262 -4.91 9.79 8.82
C ILE A 262 -6.26 10.45 8.49
N LEU A 263 -6.32 11.79 8.41
CA LEU A 263 -7.56 12.49 8.03
C LEU A 263 -7.97 12.15 6.60
N VAL A 264 -7.01 12.10 5.67
CA VAL A 264 -7.27 11.68 4.28
C VAL A 264 -7.52 10.19 4.22
N ALA A 265 -6.84 9.37 5.02
CA ALA A 265 -7.09 7.94 5.12
C ALA A 265 -8.54 7.64 5.53
N ALA A 266 -9.09 8.39 6.49
CA ALA A 266 -10.48 8.26 6.89
C ALA A 266 -11.44 8.62 5.73
N GLN A 267 -11.18 9.69 5.02
CA GLN A 267 -11.98 10.09 3.85
C GLN A 267 -11.90 9.06 2.71
N VAL A 268 -10.71 8.51 2.47
CA VAL A 268 -10.51 7.42 1.50
C VAL A 268 -11.22 6.15 1.93
N ALA A 269 -11.24 5.81 3.22
CA ALA A 269 -11.99 4.66 3.73
C ALA A 269 -13.49 4.80 3.49
N GLU A 270 -14.07 5.98 3.76
CA GLU A 270 -15.48 6.27 3.43
C GLU A 270 -15.76 6.16 1.92
N ALA A 271 -14.80 6.60 1.08
CA ALA A 271 -14.92 6.50 -0.36
C ALA A 271 -14.86 5.05 -0.86
N ILE A 272 -14.00 4.21 -0.29
CA ILE A 272 -13.91 2.77 -0.58
C ILE A 272 -15.22 2.08 -0.19
N GLU A 273 -15.74 2.36 1.01
CA GLU A 273 -17.02 1.83 1.45
C GLU A 273 -18.16 2.21 0.51
N ALA A 274 -18.22 3.46 0.07
CA ALA A 274 -19.20 3.92 -0.91
C ALA A 274 -19.06 3.18 -2.26
N TYR A 275 -17.84 2.96 -2.72
CA TYR A 275 -17.57 2.20 -3.95
C TYR A 275 -18.01 0.74 -3.82
N ASP A 276 -17.62 0.06 -2.75
CA ASP A 276 -17.97 -1.36 -2.50
C ASP A 276 -19.48 -1.55 -2.35
N ALA A 277 -20.20 -0.53 -1.86
CA ALA A 277 -21.65 -0.48 -1.79
C ALA A 277 -22.34 -0.07 -3.12
N GLY A 278 -21.58 0.16 -4.21
CA GLY A 278 -22.13 0.56 -5.50
C GLY A 278 -22.56 2.03 -5.61
N ARG A 279 -22.29 2.84 -4.58
CA ARG A 279 -22.61 4.28 -4.55
C ARG A 279 -21.50 5.11 -5.23
N TYR A 280 -21.30 4.86 -6.53
CA TYR A 280 -20.15 5.38 -7.30
C TYR A 280 -20.08 6.91 -7.38
N ALA A 281 -21.23 7.60 -7.45
CA ALA A 281 -21.26 9.07 -7.46
C ALA A 281 -20.79 9.66 -6.12
N GLN A 282 -21.18 9.04 -5.00
CA GLN A 282 -20.71 9.41 -3.67
C GLN A 282 -19.21 9.12 -3.52
N ALA A 283 -18.76 7.93 -3.95
CA ALA A 283 -17.34 7.57 -3.96
C ALA A 283 -16.52 8.60 -4.75
N LEU A 284 -16.97 8.98 -5.97
CA LEU A 284 -16.30 9.99 -6.79
C LEU A 284 -16.17 11.34 -6.07
N SER A 285 -17.23 11.79 -5.40
CA SER A 285 -17.22 13.04 -4.64
C SER A 285 -16.18 13.01 -3.51
N LEU A 286 -16.13 11.90 -2.75
CA LEU A 286 -15.19 11.70 -1.65
C LEU A 286 -13.73 11.62 -2.14
N TYR A 287 -13.46 10.84 -3.21
CA TYR A 287 -12.13 10.78 -3.82
C TYR A 287 -11.68 12.12 -4.39
N SER A 288 -12.58 12.86 -5.04
CA SER A 288 -12.27 14.21 -5.55
C SER A 288 -11.96 15.19 -4.43
N SER A 289 -12.61 15.06 -3.29
CA SER A 289 -12.29 15.84 -2.10
C SER A 289 -10.94 15.43 -1.50
N ALA A 290 -10.67 14.13 -1.38
CA ALA A 290 -9.39 13.61 -0.92
C ALA A 290 -8.22 14.06 -1.79
N GLN A 291 -8.39 14.06 -3.13
CA GLN A 291 -7.37 14.52 -4.08
C GLN A 291 -6.95 15.97 -3.88
N ARG A 292 -7.87 16.83 -3.46
CA ARG A 292 -7.59 18.26 -3.21
C ARG A 292 -6.85 18.53 -1.89
N SER A 293 -6.73 17.54 -1.02
CA SER A 293 -6.00 17.67 0.24
C SER A 293 -4.48 17.54 0.03
N PRO A 294 -3.64 18.13 0.87
CA PRO A 294 -2.18 18.02 0.77
C PRO A 294 -1.66 16.57 0.81
N ALA A 295 -2.39 15.67 1.46
CA ALA A 295 -2.05 14.25 1.55
C ALA A 295 -2.80 13.37 0.53
N GLY A 296 -3.46 13.97 -0.47
CA GLY A 296 -4.27 13.27 -1.47
C GLY A 296 -3.49 12.60 -2.59
N ASP A 297 -2.20 12.84 -2.70
CA ASP A 297 -1.31 12.23 -3.69
C ASP A 297 -1.00 10.76 -3.31
N GLN A 298 -1.94 9.85 -3.61
CA GLN A 298 -1.87 8.43 -3.25
C GLN A 298 -2.54 7.56 -4.30
N PHE A 299 -2.01 6.34 -4.50
CA PHE A 299 -2.61 5.35 -5.41
C PHE A 299 -4.08 5.04 -5.09
N ARG A 300 -4.47 4.98 -3.81
CA ARG A 300 -5.86 4.73 -3.42
C ARG A 300 -6.81 5.81 -3.93
N VAL A 301 -6.38 7.07 -3.93
CA VAL A 301 -7.18 8.19 -4.43
C VAL A 301 -7.29 8.13 -5.95
N TYR A 302 -6.18 7.95 -6.68
CA TYR A 302 -6.19 7.88 -8.13
C TYR A 302 -6.93 6.65 -8.66
N ASN A 303 -6.75 5.48 -8.02
CA ASN A 303 -7.55 4.28 -8.31
C ASN A 303 -9.04 4.56 -8.11
N GLY A 304 -9.40 5.22 -7.02
CA GLY A 304 -10.80 5.53 -6.71
C GLY A 304 -11.45 6.48 -7.71
N LEU A 305 -10.73 7.51 -8.14
CA LEU A 305 -11.17 8.42 -9.21
C LEU A 305 -11.37 7.65 -10.53
N TYR A 306 -10.37 6.87 -10.94
CA TYR A 306 -10.45 6.03 -12.13
C TYR A 306 -11.67 5.11 -12.09
N LEU A 307 -11.80 4.32 -11.03
CA LEU A 307 -12.87 3.33 -10.89
C LEU A 307 -14.25 3.98 -10.84
N SER A 308 -14.40 5.06 -10.09
CA SER A 308 -15.69 5.75 -9.96
C SER A 308 -16.12 6.35 -11.31
N HIS A 309 -15.20 7.01 -12.03
CA HIS A 309 -15.48 7.50 -13.39
C HIS A 309 -15.81 6.35 -14.35
N TRP A 310 -15.06 5.24 -14.29
CA TRP A 310 -15.31 4.07 -15.13
C TRP A 310 -16.70 3.48 -14.91
N LYS A 311 -17.11 3.29 -13.63
CA LYS A 311 -18.43 2.75 -13.27
C LYS A 311 -19.59 3.69 -13.66
N LEU A 312 -19.37 5.00 -13.65
CA LEU A 312 -20.32 6.02 -14.07
C LEU A 312 -20.36 6.24 -15.59
N GLY A 313 -19.50 5.58 -16.37
CA GLY A 313 -19.43 5.72 -17.81
C GLY A 313 -18.68 6.97 -18.30
N HIS A 314 -18.03 7.70 -17.42
CA HIS A 314 -17.24 8.90 -17.72
C HIS A 314 -15.86 8.52 -18.29
N ARG A 315 -15.80 7.99 -19.51
CA ARG A 315 -14.59 7.36 -20.09
C ARG A 315 -13.40 8.30 -20.18
N ALA A 316 -13.60 9.53 -20.67
CA ALA A 316 -12.52 10.50 -20.80
C ALA A 316 -11.89 10.88 -19.45
N GLN A 317 -12.72 11.02 -18.40
CA GLN A 317 -12.24 11.31 -17.04
C GLN A 317 -11.55 10.08 -16.41
N ALA A 318 -12.03 8.86 -16.68
CA ALA A 318 -11.35 7.64 -16.28
C ALA A 318 -9.96 7.55 -16.93
N ASP A 319 -9.84 7.81 -18.23
CA ASP A 319 -8.55 7.82 -18.92
C ASP A 319 -7.59 8.89 -18.36
N ALA A 320 -8.11 10.06 -18.02
CA ALA A 320 -7.32 11.11 -17.36
C ALA A 320 -6.84 10.68 -15.97
N ALA A 321 -7.71 10.06 -15.18
CA ALA A 321 -7.35 9.53 -13.86
C ALA A 321 -6.33 8.38 -13.96
N PHE A 322 -6.45 7.51 -14.97
CA PHE A 322 -5.45 6.46 -15.21
C PHE A 322 -4.06 7.03 -15.55
N LYS A 323 -4.01 8.10 -16.36
CA LYS A 323 -2.74 8.78 -16.64
C LYS A 323 -2.10 9.34 -15.36
N GLN A 324 -2.91 9.83 -14.40
CA GLN A 324 -2.39 10.26 -13.08
C GLN A 324 -1.79 9.09 -12.29
N ILE A 325 -2.39 7.89 -12.35
CA ILE A 325 -1.80 6.67 -11.75
C ILE A 325 -0.42 6.40 -12.36
N VAL A 326 -0.30 6.50 -13.69
CA VAL A 326 0.98 6.26 -14.38
C VAL A 326 2.00 7.31 -14.00
N ASP A 327 1.64 8.60 -14.01
CA ASP A 327 2.54 9.69 -13.67
C ASP A 327 3.03 9.61 -12.23
N HIS A 328 2.12 9.35 -11.30
CA HIS A 328 2.46 9.12 -9.89
C HIS A 328 3.42 7.92 -9.73
N GLY A 329 3.12 6.81 -10.42
CA GLY A 329 3.96 5.61 -10.41
C GLY A 329 5.37 5.85 -10.95
N LEU A 330 5.50 6.58 -12.06
CA LEU A 330 6.79 6.95 -12.64
C LEU A 330 7.58 7.88 -11.71
N ALA A 331 6.94 8.89 -11.11
CA ALA A 331 7.56 9.81 -10.16
C ALA A 331 8.08 9.09 -8.91
N GLN A 332 7.33 8.11 -8.40
CA GLN A 332 7.71 7.29 -7.24
C GLN A 332 8.65 6.13 -7.61
N LYS A 333 9.07 6.01 -8.89
CA LYS A 333 9.82 4.87 -9.44
C LYS A 333 9.15 3.52 -9.18
N ARG A 334 7.82 3.51 -9.09
CA ARG A 334 7.00 2.35 -8.76
C ARG A 334 5.70 2.36 -9.55
N LEU A 335 5.77 1.86 -10.77
CA LEU A 335 4.59 1.76 -11.63
C LEU A 335 3.79 0.49 -11.28
N ALA A 336 2.96 0.60 -10.23
CA ALA A 336 2.24 -0.50 -9.60
C ALA A 336 1.00 -1.01 -10.39
N VAL A 337 0.90 -0.71 -11.69
CA VAL A 337 -0.21 -1.17 -12.55
C VAL A 337 -0.11 -2.67 -12.79
N LYS A 338 -1.23 -3.36 -12.65
CA LYS A 338 -1.31 -4.82 -12.78
C LYS A 338 -2.16 -5.24 -13.97
N PHE A 339 -1.70 -6.25 -14.69
CA PHE A 339 -2.41 -6.95 -15.75
C PHE A 339 -2.64 -8.39 -15.32
N LEU A 340 -3.88 -8.85 -15.31
CA LEU A 340 -4.25 -10.17 -14.81
C LEU A 340 -4.42 -11.16 -15.95
N PHE A 341 -4.00 -12.41 -15.72
CA PHE A 341 -3.99 -13.49 -16.69
C PHE A 341 -4.85 -14.68 -16.26
N ARG A 342 -5.30 -15.47 -17.22
CA ARG A 342 -5.99 -16.74 -16.99
C ARG A 342 -5.05 -17.78 -16.38
N PRO A 343 -5.56 -18.72 -15.57
CA PRO A 343 -4.80 -19.89 -15.14
C PRO A 343 -4.13 -20.60 -16.31
N GLY A 344 -2.87 -20.98 -16.18
CA GLY A 344 -2.10 -21.75 -17.16
C GLY A 344 -1.90 -21.10 -18.55
N ALA A 345 -2.29 -19.84 -18.76
CA ALA A 345 -2.28 -19.19 -20.07
C ALA A 345 -1.55 -17.86 -20.09
N VAL A 346 -1.15 -17.44 -21.30
CA VAL A 346 -0.62 -16.10 -21.60
C VAL A 346 -1.75 -15.11 -21.95
N ALA A 347 -2.98 -15.60 -22.12
CA ALA A 347 -4.14 -14.76 -22.36
C ALA A 347 -4.52 -13.98 -21.11
N PHE A 348 -4.93 -12.72 -21.27
CA PHE A 348 -5.47 -11.90 -20.21
C PHE A 348 -6.70 -12.56 -19.56
N ALA A 349 -7.02 -12.15 -18.34
CA ALA A 349 -8.22 -12.55 -17.62
C ALA A 349 -9.48 -12.39 -18.48
N ASP A 350 -10.66 -12.52 -17.91
CA ASP A 350 -11.89 -12.40 -18.72
C ASP A 350 -11.99 -11.05 -19.45
N ALA A 351 -12.76 -11.03 -20.55
CA ALA A 351 -12.88 -9.87 -21.44
C ALA A 351 -13.39 -8.60 -20.75
N LYS A 352 -14.20 -8.74 -19.69
CA LYS A 352 -14.72 -7.60 -18.93
C LYS A 352 -13.63 -6.92 -18.11
N LEU A 353 -12.75 -7.71 -17.47
CA LEU A 353 -11.62 -7.20 -16.71
C LEU A 353 -10.53 -6.62 -17.62
N SER A 354 -10.29 -7.22 -18.78
CA SER A 354 -9.23 -6.80 -19.70
C SER A 354 -9.65 -5.73 -20.72
N ALA A 355 -10.95 -5.39 -20.80
CA ALA A 355 -11.45 -4.36 -21.71
C ALA A 355 -10.67 -3.03 -21.66
N PRO A 356 -10.22 -2.52 -20.51
CA PRO A 356 -9.45 -1.27 -20.46
C PRO A 356 -7.97 -1.42 -20.82
N TYR A 357 -7.42 -2.63 -20.90
CA TYR A 357 -5.98 -2.88 -21.04
C TYR A 357 -5.33 -2.21 -22.26
N PRO A 358 -5.94 -2.17 -23.47
CA PRO A 358 -5.35 -1.46 -24.59
C PRO A 358 -5.12 0.04 -24.29
N GLY A 359 -6.09 0.69 -23.64
CA GLY A 359 -5.96 2.09 -23.21
C GLY A 359 -4.88 2.27 -22.13
N TRP A 360 -4.77 1.32 -21.19
CA TRP A 360 -3.72 1.35 -20.18
C TRP A 360 -2.33 1.20 -20.78
N ILE A 361 -2.14 0.23 -21.70
CA ILE A 361 -0.86 0.03 -22.39
C ILE A 361 -0.45 1.29 -23.14
N SER A 362 -1.38 1.90 -23.87
CA SER A 362 -1.14 3.16 -24.60
C SER A 362 -0.75 4.30 -23.65
N ALA A 363 -1.46 4.46 -22.53
CA ALA A 363 -1.14 5.49 -21.53
C ALA A 363 0.22 5.26 -20.88
N ILE A 364 0.54 4.02 -20.48
CA ILE A 364 1.85 3.66 -19.91
C ILE A 364 2.94 3.95 -20.94
N GLY A 365 2.75 3.49 -22.18
CA GLY A 365 3.73 3.68 -23.25
C GLY A 365 4.03 5.15 -23.52
N SER A 366 2.98 5.98 -23.65
CA SER A 366 3.14 7.41 -23.92
C SER A 366 3.79 8.16 -22.77
N ARG A 367 3.38 7.88 -21.51
CA ARG A 367 3.91 8.59 -20.33
C ARG A 367 5.33 8.16 -20.01
N ALA A 368 5.64 6.85 -20.07
CA ALA A 368 6.99 6.34 -19.87
C ALA A 368 7.96 6.83 -20.95
N SER A 369 7.53 6.91 -22.22
CA SER A 369 8.35 7.49 -23.30
C SER A 369 8.64 8.96 -23.05
N ALA A 370 7.63 9.76 -22.68
CA ALA A 370 7.79 11.18 -22.38
C ALA A 370 8.71 11.42 -21.18
N ALA A 371 8.65 10.56 -20.17
CA ALA A 371 9.51 10.61 -18.98
C ALA A 371 10.94 10.06 -19.24
N GLY A 372 11.21 9.48 -20.42
CA GLY A 372 12.48 8.80 -20.69
C GLY A 372 12.74 7.58 -19.81
N ALA A 373 11.71 6.98 -19.24
CA ALA A 373 11.82 5.90 -18.28
C ALA A 373 12.29 4.58 -18.92
N CYS A 374 13.04 3.78 -18.16
CA CYS A 374 13.31 2.38 -18.45
C CYS A 374 12.45 1.49 -17.53
N LEU A 375 11.87 0.44 -18.10
CA LEU A 375 10.91 -0.42 -17.42
C LEU A 375 11.37 -1.89 -17.42
N GLU A 376 11.24 -2.55 -16.28
CA GLU A 376 11.21 -4.00 -16.20
C GLU A 376 9.75 -4.45 -16.12
N VAL A 377 9.34 -5.30 -17.07
CA VAL A 377 8.03 -5.96 -17.14
C VAL A 377 8.15 -7.27 -16.41
N VAL A 378 7.50 -7.42 -15.27
CA VAL A 378 7.71 -8.56 -14.35
C VAL A 378 6.47 -9.43 -14.30
N GLY A 379 6.62 -10.70 -14.71
CA GLY A 379 5.54 -11.68 -14.69
C GLY A 379 5.56 -12.56 -13.43
N HIS A 380 4.36 -12.95 -12.99
CA HIS A 380 4.14 -13.78 -11.81
C HIS A 380 3.09 -14.85 -12.07
N THR A 381 3.12 -15.94 -11.28
CA THR A 381 2.10 -16.99 -11.26
C THR A 381 1.58 -17.23 -9.83
N SER A 382 0.45 -17.92 -9.73
CA SER A 382 0.04 -18.60 -8.50
C SER A 382 0.99 -19.79 -8.19
N ALA A 383 0.92 -20.32 -6.97
CA ALA A 383 1.75 -21.45 -6.54
C ALA A 383 1.35 -22.79 -7.15
N THR A 384 0.32 -22.82 -7.99
CA THR A 384 -0.20 -24.06 -8.58
C THR A 384 0.74 -24.56 -9.67
N GLY A 385 1.15 -25.81 -9.55
CA GLY A 385 2.04 -26.48 -10.52
C GLY A 385 3.54 -26.36 -10.19
N PRO A 386 4.39 -27.06 -10.97
CA PRO A 386 5.84 -27.06 -10.77
C PRO A 386 6.48 -25.69 -11.04
N GLU A 387 7.43 -25.28 -10.19
CA GLU A 387 8.09 -23.97 -10.33
C GLU A 387 8.78 -23.74 -11.69
N PRO A 388 9.46 -24.73 -12.32
CA PRO A 388 10.04 -24.50 -13.65
C PRO A 388 9.00 -24.14 -14.73
N LEU A 389 7.77 -24.66 -14.63
CA LEU A 389 6.67 -24.27 -15.52
C LEU A 389 6.14 -22.88 -15.17
N ASN A 390 6.06 -22.56 -13.89
CA ASN A 390 5.67 -21.22 -13.40
C ASN A 390 6.67 -20.14 -13.84
N GLU A 391 7.97 -20.41 -13.74
CA GLU A 391 9.02 -19.52 -14.26
C GLU A 391 8.84 -19.26 -15.75
N ARG A 392 8.68 -20.33 -16.55
CA ARG A 392 8.48 -20.19 -18.00
C ARG A 392 7.20 -19.43 -18.33
N LEU A 393 6.09 -19.74 -17.68
CA LEU A 393 4.80 -19.08 -17.92
C LEU A 393 4.84 -17.60 -17.54
N SER A 394 5.45 -17.26 -16.41
CA SER A 394 5.60 -15.88 -15.96
C SER A 394 6.47 -15.07 -16.93
N GLN A 395 7.56 -15.66 -17.45
CA GLN A 395 8.41 -15.06 -18.47
C GLN A 395 7.62 -14.77 -19.76
N LEU A 396 6.86 -15.73 -20.27
CA LEU A 396 6.03 -15.57 -21.48
C LEU A 396 4.97 -14.48 -21.31
N ARG A 397 4.37 -14.35 -20.13
CA ARG A 397 3.42 -13.26 -19.83
C ARG A 397 4.09 -11.90 -19.86
N ALA A 398 5.27 -11.78 -19.27
CA ALA A 398 6.05 -10.55 -19.29
C ALA A 398 6.48 -10.16 -20.72
N GLU A 399 6.95 -11.11 -21.51
CA GLU A 399 7.32 -10.91 -22.92
C GLU A 399 6.12 -10.49 -23.78
N HIS A 400 4.95 -11.09 -23.55
CA HIS A 400 3.71 -10.72 -24.25
C HIS A 400 3.33 -9.26 -23.95
N LEU A 401 3.29 -8.86 -22.67
CA LEU A 401 2.95 -7.49 -22.32
C LEU A 401 4.00 -6.49 -22.79
N LYS A 402 5.30 -6.83 -22.70
CA LYS A 402 6.40 -6.04 -23.28
C LYS A 402 6.19 -5.80 -24.77
N SER A 403 5.87 -6.83 -25.54
CA SER A 403 5.61 -6.71 -26.99
C SER A 403 4.45 -5.78 -27.29
N LEU A 404 3.34 -5.88 -26.53
CA LEU A 404 2.19 -4.97 -26.67
C LEU A 404 2.56 -3.51 -26.34
N LEU A 405 3.38 -3.31 -25.32
CA LEU A 405 3.85 -1.99 -24.90
C LEU A 405 4.76 -1.37 -25.98
N GLU A 406 5.71 -2.13 -26.51
CA GLU A 406 6.63 -1.66 -27.55
C GLU A 406 5.93 -1.40 -28.88
N THR A 407 4.91 -2.19 -29.20
CA THR A 407 4.05 -1.93 -30.36
C THR A 407 3.30 -0.61 -30.21
N SER A 408 2.79 -0.34 -29.02
CA SER A 408 2.08 0.91 -28.70
C SER A 408 3.00 2.13 -28.60
N ALA A 409 4.25 1.91 -28.17
CA ALA A 409 5.25 2.95 -27.91
C ALA A 409 6.65 2.50 -28.36
N PRO A 410 6.99 2.58 -29.66
CA PRO A 410 8.26 2.06 -30.20
C PRO A 410 9.53 2.64 -29.55
N LEU A 411 9.45 3.83 -28.97
CA LEU A 411 10.57 4.45 -28.24
C LEU A 411 10.99 3.64 -27.02
N LEU A 412 10.15 2.75 -26.51
CA LEU A 412 10.45 1.89 -25.37
C LEU A 412 11.17 0.59 -25.74
N ALA A 413 11.30 0.23 -27.04
CA ALA A 413 11.88 -1.03 -27.46
C ALA A 413 13.30 -1.29 -26.93
N LYS A 414 14.09 -0.22 -26.72
CA LYS A 414 15.44 -0.30 -26.13
C LYS A 414 15.46 0.05 -24.62
N ARG A 415 14.29 0.26 -24.03
CA ARG A 415 14.13 0.70 -22.63
C ARG A 415 13.24 -0.22 -21.82
N THR A 416 12.86 -1.36 -22.36
CA THR A 416 12.06 -2.37 -21.66
C THR A 416 12.76 -3.71 -21.66
N ILE A 417 12.79 -4.34 -20.49
CA ILE A 417 13.20 -5.73 -20.32
C ILE A 417 12.02 -6.54 -19.73
N ALA A 418 12.04 -7.85 -19.93
CA ALA A 418 11.02 -8.75 -19.39
C ALA A 418 11.67 -9.77 -18.45
N SER A 419 11.05 -10.06 -17.31
CA SER A 419 11.50 -11.07 -16.36
C SER A 419 10.33 -11.89 -15.81
N GLY A 420 10.57 -13.18 -15.59
CA GLY A 420 9.63 -14.11 -14.98
C GLY A 420 10.04 -14.46 -13.56
N MET A 421 9.14 -14.25 -12.59
CA MET A 421 9.38 -14.56 -11.18
C MET A 421 8.74 -15.86 -10.70
N GLY A 422 8.06 -16.60 -11.60
CA GLY A 422 7.32 -17.78 -11.19
C GLY A 422 6.36 -17.50 -10.05
N SER A 423 6.31 -18.37 -9.07
CA SER A 423 5.48 -18.22 -7.86
C SER A 423 6.23 -17.61 -6.65
N ARG A 424 7.46 -17.13 -6.83
CA ARG A 424 8.29 -16.64 -5.72
C ARG A 424 7.76 -15.37 -5.01
N GLN A 425 6.91 -14.59 -5.68
CA GLN A 425 6.38 -13.33 -5.17
C GLN A 425 4.85 -13.33 -5.18
N MET A 426 4.25 -14.28 -4.48
CA MET A 426 2.80 -14.36 -4.32
C MET A 426 2.30 -13.22 -3.42
N LEU A 427 1.16 -12.64 -3.79
CA LEU A 427 0.44 -11.64 -3.00
C LEU A 427 -0.66 -12.26 -2.15
N VAL A 428 -1.41 -13.20 -2.71
CA VAL A 428 -2.50 -13.90 -2.04
C VAL A 428 -2.08 -15.30 -1.62
N GLY A 429 -1.52 -16.09 -2.53
CA GLY A 429 -0.80 -17.33 -2.25
C GLY A 429 -1.57 -18.43 -1.55
N ASN A 430 -2.87 -18.62 -1.86
CA ASN A 430 -3.63 -19.72 -1.24
C ASN A 430 -3.46 -21.05 -2.01
N GLY A 431 -2.87 -21.03 -3.20
CA GLY A 431 -2.59 -22.23 -4.02
C GLY A 431 -3.81 -22.96 -4.55
N ARG A 432 -4.99 -22.35 -4.54
CA ARG A 432 -6.24 -22.94 -5.04
C ARG A 432 -6.52 -22.61 -6.50
N ASP A 433 -5.79 -21.64 -7.05
CA ASP A 433 -5.95 -21.12 -8.43
C ASP A 433 -7.37 -20.61 -8.74
N ASP A 434 -8.08 -20.17 -7.73
CA ASP A 434 -9.40 -19.56 -7.80
C ASP A 434 -9.33 -18.02 -7.96
N VAL A 435 -10.44 -17.32 -7.71
CA VAL A 435 -10.54 -15.87 -7.83
C VAL A 435 -9.60 -15.15 -6.86
N SER A 436 -9.31 -15.72 -5.68
CA SER A 436 -8.43 -15.12 -4.70
C SER A 436 -6.97 -15.09 -5.19
N ASP A 437 -6.53 -16.11 -5.94
CA ASP A 437 -5.19 -16.17 -6.54
C ASP A 437 -5.06 -15.37 -7.85
N ALA A 438 -6.13 -14.74 -8.34
CA ALA A 438 -6.07 -13.97 -9.58
C ALA A 438 -4.98 -12.87 -9.55
N LEU A 439 -4.73 -12.27 -8.37
CA LEU A 439 -3.68 -11.27 -8.19
C LEU A 439 -2.27 -11.86 -8.27
N ASP A 440 -2.10 -13.14 -8.05
CA ASP A 440 -0.81 -13.82 -8.20
C ASP A 440 -0.47 -14.08 -9.67
N ARG A 441 -1.49 -14.22 -10.53
CA ARG A 441 -1.36 -14.39 -11.98
C ARG A 441 -1.32 -13.03 -12.68
N ARG A 442 -0.27 -12.27 -12.42
CA ARG A 442 -0.15 -10.87 -12.88
C ARG A 442 1.13 -10.59 -13.64
N VAL A 443 1.10 -9.51 -14.37
CA VAL A 443 2.30 -8.78 -14.81
C VAL A 443 2.21 -7.36 -14.26
N GLU A 444 3.32 -6.85 -13.77
CA GLU A 444 3.49 -5.51 -13.26
C GLU A 444 4.77 -4.87 -13.80
N PHE A 445 5.02 -3.60 -13.49
CA PHE A 445 6.18 -2.87 -13.97
C PHE A 445 7.03 -2.37 -12.82
N LYS A 446 8.35 -2.42 -13.02
CA LYS A 446 9.31 -1.69 -12.20
C LYS A 446 9.98 -0.61 -13.02
N VAL A 447 10.16 0.57 -12.46
CA VAL A 447 10.98 1.61 -13.06
C VAL A 447 12.43 1.34 -12.67
N ILE A 448 13.29 1.15 -13.67
CA ILE A 448 14.69 0.81 -13.50
C ILE A 448 15.60 1.92 -14.03
N GLY A 449 16.89 1.87 -13.70
CA GLY A 449 17.89 2.72 -14.33
C GLY A 449 18.03 2.36 -15.82
N CYS A 450 18.20 3.36 -16.66
CA CYS A 450 18.57 3.17 -18.05
C CYS A 450 20.09 2.89 -18.13
#